data_a5474d3211340736a2b7053ce422c84e
#
_entry.id   a5474d3211340736a2b7053ce422c84e
#
_cell.length_a   1.000
_cell.length_b   1.000
_cell.length_c   1.000
_cell.angle_alpha   90.00
_cell.angle_beta   90.00
_cell.angle_gamma   90.00
#
_symmetry.space_group_name_H-M   'P 1'
#
loop_
_entity.id
_entity.type
_entity.pdbx_description
1 polymer ?
#
loop_
_entity_poly.entity_id
_entity_poly.type
_entity_poly.pdbx_seq_one_letter_code
_entity_poly.pdbx_strand_id
1 'polypeptide(L)'
;MAQRAYLPVLANLETVDLAVIMSRRPDAVERLRARYHVPGGVTDLSDFLRQNLQAAVVLTPSPTHFEIVRTLLQAGVDVLVEKPATLSSRETALLGELADQGGRVLMIAFNRRFAPLYQQAKDLFAGRRVALCVAEKHREYAANLSLFDHYSEEAIHMIDLLRWYGGEARAVSTRSLMREGKLTDAVSLVTFEGDGIGVLTASLEGGGWMERITLHGEGLSVQVDAFRELRVLRGKEDQVSGREMAADWLTSQYIRGFEQLITHFVDCVQQRLTPHTSALEAFRTQLLLEQLVAAGV
;
A
#
# COMPACT_ATOMS: atom_id res chain seq x y z
N MET A 1 11.15 -3.69 5.94
CA MET A 1 10.83 -2.72 4.86
C MET A 1 11.89 -1.65 4.73
N ALA A 2 12.25 -0.88 5.77
CA ALA A 2 13.15 0.27 5.69
C ALA A 2 14.39 0.06 4.79
N GLN A 3 15.21 -0.94 5.08
CA GLN A 3 16.48 -1.19 4.35
C GLN A 3 16.29 -1.74 2.92
N ARG A 4 15.15 -2.32 2.62
CA ARG A 4 14.90 -2.94 1.29
C ARG A 4 14.19 -1.99 0.33
N ALA A 5 13.35 -1.12 0.84
CA ALA A 5 12.47 -0.31 0.00
C ALA A 5 12.70 1.21 0.14
N TYR A 6 12.84 1.73 1.36
CA TYR A 6 12.83 3.17 1.61
C TYR A 6 14.20 3.81 1.67
N LEU A 7 15.10 3.34 2.54
CA LEU A 7 16.41 3.95 2.74
C LEU A 7 17.27 3.99 1.47
N PRO A 8 17.28 2.96 0.59
CA PRO A 8 18.02 3.04 -0.66
C PRO A 8 17.51 4.15 -1.59
N VAL A 9 16.22 4.45 -1.58
CA VAL A 9 15.63 5.52 -2.38
C VAL A 9 15.91 6.88 -1.71
N LEU A 10 15.53 7.04 -0.44
CA LEU A 10 15.69 8.31 0.29
C LEU A 10 17.12 8.81 0.33
N ALA A 11 18.10 7.92 0.49
CA ALA A 11 19.51 8.28 0.55
C ALA A 11 20.10 8.70 -0.81
N ASN A 12 19.40 8.42 -1.92
CA ASN A 12 19.84 8.78 -3.27
C ASN A 12 18.99 9.89 -3.91
N LEU A 13 17.95 10.38 -3.24
CA LEU A 13 17.15 11.50 -3.73
C LEU A 13 17.87 12.83 -3.43
N GLU A 14 18.29 13.54 -4.47
CA GLU A 14 18.97 14.85 -4.36
C GLU A 14 18.08 15.93 -3.71
N THR A 15 16.77 15.76 -3.74
CA THR A 15 15.78 16.68 -3.17
C THR A 15 15.48 16.43 -1.71
N VAL A 16 16.12 15.42 -1.08
CA VAL A 16 15.89 15.00 0.30
C VAL A 16 17.18 15.05 1.10
N ASP A 17 17.14 15.76 2.21
CA ASP A 17 18.18 15.67 3.25
C ASP A 17 17.73 14.65 4.31
N LEU A 18 18.31 13.46 4.29
CA LEU A 18 18.03 12.40 5.26
C LEU A 18 18.74 12.69 6.57
N ALA A 19 18.15 13.51 7.42
CA ALA A 19 18.79 14.13 8.58
C ALA A 19 18.95 13.17 9.77
N VAL A 20 17.98 12.28 10.03
CA VAL A 20 17.97 11.44 11.23
C VAL A 20 17.32 10.09 11.04
N ILE A 21 17.83 9.08 11.70
CA ILE A 21 17.21 7.75 11.83
C ILE A 21 16.82 7.51 13.29
N MET A 22 15.58 7.06 13.49
CA MET A 22 15.08 6.63 14.79
C MET A 22 14.80 5.13 14.83
N SER A 23 15.28 4.47 15.87
CA SER A 23 14.90 3.09 16.19
C SER A 23 15.10 2.85 17.70
N ARG A 24 14.19 2.11 18.34
CA ARG A 24 14.35 1.70 19.75
C ARG A 24 15.63 0.89 20.03
N ARG A 25 16.30 0.40 19.00
CA ARG A 25 17.53 -0.38 19.06
C ARG A 25 18.73 0.47 18.68
N PRO A 26 19.60 0.86 19.62
CA PRO A 26 20.78 1.69 19.36
C PRO A 26 21.71 1.08 18.29
N ASP A 27 21.93 -0.24 18.35
CA ASP A 27 22.74 -0.97 17.36
C ASP A 27 22.21 -0.82 15.93
N ALA A 28 20.89 -0.79 15.77
CA ALA A 28 20.24 -0.58 14.46
C ALA A 28 20.42 0.87 13.98
N VAL A 29 20.32 1.84 14.88
CA VAL A 29 20.55 3.25 14.58
C VAL A 29 21.96 3.46 14.04
N GLU A 30 22.98 3.03 14.78
CA GLU A 30 24.39 3.21 14.40
C GLU A 30 24.70 2.50 13.06
N ARG A 31 24.26 1.26 12.90
CA ARG A 31 24.47 0.51 11.64
C ARG A 31 23.83 1.20 10.43
N LEU A 32 22.61 1.74 10.58
CA LEU A 32 21.90 2.39 9.48
C LEU A 32 22.47 3.77 9.17
N ARG A 33 22.84 4.53 10.20
CA ARG A 33 23.54 5.82 10.04
C ARG A 33 24.83 5.64 9.24
N ALA A 34 25.67 4.69 9.66
CA ALA A 34 26.93 4.41 8.98
C ALA A 34 26.71 3.98 7.51
N ARG A 35 25.73 3.10 7.29
CA ARG A 35 25.45 2.55 5.95
C ARG A 35 24.93 3.60 4.96
N TYR A 36 24.07 4.52 5.42
CA TYR A 36 23.39 5.52 4.57
C TYR A 36 23.93 6.94 4.79
N HIS A 37 25.03 7.10 5.51
CA HIS A 37 25.68 8.38 5.81
C HIS A 37 24.75 9.41 6.46
N VAL A 38 23.85 8.96 7.35
CA VAL A 38 22.88 9.83 8.02
C VAL A 38 23.53 10.47 9.25
N PRO A 39 23.51 11.82 9.38
CA PRO A 39 24.20 12.51 10.46
C PRO A 39 23.59 12.26 11.84
N GLY A 40 22.24 12.21 11.91
CA GLY A 40 21.51 12.07 13.17
C GLY A 40 21.07 10.64 13.46
N GLY A 41 21.03 10.29 14.75
CA GLY A 41 20.46 9.02 15.20
C GLY A 41 19.92 9.14 16.61
N VAL A 42 18.69 8.69 16.84
CA VAL A 42 18.00 8.76 18.12
C VAL A 42 17.25 7.46 18.41
N THR A 43 16.91 7.23 19.69
CA THR A 43 16.24 5.99 20.11
C THR A 43 14.81 6.19 20.60
N ASP A 44 14.38 7.41 20.76
CA ASP A 44 13.02 7.74 21.17
C ASP A 44 12.40 8.87 20.32
N LEU A 45 11.07 8.97 20.39
CA LEU A 45 10.28 9.89 19.57
C LEU A 45 10.46 11.35 20.04
N SER A 46 10.71 11.59 21.32
CA SER A 46 10.89 12.95 21.82
C SER A 46 12.20 13.57 21.32
N ASP A 47 13.27 12.80 21.26
CA ASP A 47 14.53 13.20 20.64
C ASP A 47 14.40 13.40 19.15
N PHE A 48 13.60 12.57 18.49
CA PHE A 48 13.31 12.70 17.07
C PHE A 48 12.61 14.02 16.75
N LEU A 49 11.61 14.40 17.53
CA LEU A 49 10.86 15.65 17.37
C LEU A 49 11.74 16.91 17.58
N ARG A 50 12.79 16.80 18.41
CA ARG A 50 13.74 17.91 18.61
C ARG A 50 14.64 18.18 17.40
N GLN A 51 14.61 17.33 16.36
CA GLN A 51 15.43 17.51 15.15
C GLN A 51 14.88 18.53 14.15
N ASN A 52 13.72 19.15 14.42
CA ASN A 52 13.07 20.16 13.55
C ASN A 52 12.89 19.68 12.10
N LEU A 53 12.25 18.53 11.93
CA LEU A 53 12.06 17.87 10.67
C LEU A 53 10.84 18.41 9.91
N GLN A 54 10.93 18.54 8.59
CA GLN A 54 9.81 18.88 7.73
C GLN A 54 8.87 17.68 7.54
N ALA A 55 9.44 16.48 7.35
CA ALA A 55 8.70 15.27 7.08
C ALA A 55 9.31 14.05 7.78
N ALA A 56 8.50 13.01 7.96
CA ALA A 56 8.92 11.74 8.53
C ALA A 56 8.34 10.55 7.74
N VAL A 57 9.11 9.47 7.65
CA VAL A 57 8.66 8.19 7.09
C VAL A 57 8.53 7.17 8.22
N VAL A 58 7.31 6.73 8.51
CA VAL A 58 6.98 5.80 9.59
C VAL A 58 6.94 4.37 9.06
N LEU A 59 7.89 3.55 9.52
CA LEU A 59 8.12 2.17 9.06
C LEU A 59 8.10 1.18 10.24
N THR A 60 7.40 1.54 11.29
CA THR A 60 7.27 0.75 12.52
C THR A 60 6.21 -0.35 12.36
N PRO A 61 6.03 -1.27 13.33
CA PRO A 61 4.90 -2.20 13.29
C PRO A 61 3.54 -1.50 13.33
N SER A 62 2.57 -2.02 12.58
CA SER A 62 1.23 -1.43 12.40
C SER A 62 0.51 -0.99 13.68
N PRO A 63 0.58 -1.74 14.82
CA PRO A 63 -0.07 -1.31 16.06
C PRO A 63 0.48 -0.01 16.65
N THR A 64 1.64 0.45 16.20
CA THR A 64 2.28 1.68 16.70
C THR A 64 2.01 2.90 15.80
N HIS A 65 1.44 2.70 14.63
CA HIS A 65 1.28 3.76 13.63
C HIS A 65 0.43 4.91 14.15
N PHE A 66 -0.75 4.62 14.73
CA PHE A 66 -1.68 5.66 15.17
C PHE A 66 -0.99 6.69 16.10
N GLU A 67 -0.38 6.23 17.19
CA GLU A 67 0.23 7.12 18.18
C GLU A 67 1.45 7.87 17.63
N ILE A 68 2.29 7.21 16.84
CA ILE A 68 3.47 7.85 16.24
C ILE A 68 3.05 8.90 15.22
N VAL A 69 2.14 8.57 14.30
CA VAL A 69 1.66 9.49 13.26
C VAL A 69 0.92 10.67 13.88
N ARG A 70 0.04 10.41 14.87
CA ARG A 70 -0.65 11.46 15.61
C ARG A 70 0.33 12.45 16.23
N THR A 71 1.34 11.96 16.92
CA THR A 71 2.37 12.79 17.57
C THR A 71 3.16 13.63 16.57
N LEU A 72 3.53 13.05 15.43
CA LEU A 72 4.25 13.76 14.36
C LEU A 72 3.39 14.86 13.73
N LEU A 73 2.12 14.57 13.40
CA LEU A 73 1.20 15.55 12.83
C LEU A 73 0.94 16.72 13.80
N GLN A 74 0.75 16.44 15.09
CA GLN A 74 0.60 17.46 16.13
C GLN A 74 1.84 18.34 16.29
N ALA A 75 3.02 17.79 16.02
CA ALA A 75 4.28 18.54 16.00
C ALA A 75 4.52 19.29 14.68
N GLY A 76 3.58 19.27 13.73
CA GLY A 76 3.70 19.98 12.46
C GLY A 76 4.57 19.27 11.42
N VAL A 77 4.78 17.97 11.56
CA VAL A 77 5.60 17.14 10.64
C VAL A 77 4.70 16.47 9.61
N ASP A 78 5.04 16.55 8.33
CA ASP A 78 4.38 15.81 7.24
C ASP A 78 4.76 14.32 7.31
N VAL A 79 3.83 13.41 7.02
CA VAL A 79 4.05 11.98 7.29
C VAL A 79 3.75 11.10 6.09
N LEU A 80 4.68 10.21 5.75
CA LEU A 80 4.47 9.00 4.97
C LEU A 80 4.47 7.80 5.92
N VAL A 81 3.40 7.03 5.99
CA VAL A 81 3.32 5.85 6.85
C VAL A 81 3.10 4.57 6.05
N GLU A 82 3.75 3.48 6.48
CA GLU A 82 3.49 2.15 5.92
C GLU A 82 2.04 1.71 6.12
N LYS A 83 1.59 0.85 5.22
CA LYS A 83 0.26 0.23 5.31
C LYS A 83 0.24 -0.90 6.38
N PRO A 84 -0.89 -1.15 7.02
CA PRO A 84 -2.08 -0.29 7.06
C PRO A 84 -1.78 1.02 7.79
N ALA A 85 -2.50 2.10 7.46
CA ALA A 85 -2.30 3.38 8.13
C ALA A 85 -2.46 3.26 9.65
N THR A 86 -3.50 2.55 10.06
CA THR A 86 -3.79 2.12 11.43
C THR A 86 -4.51 0.77 11.40
N LEU A 87 -4.94 0.25 12.55
CA LEU A 87 -5.70 -0.99 12.63
C LEU A 87 -7.23 -0.78 12.54
N SER A 88 -7.71 0.46 12.43
CA SER A 88 -9.13 0.75 12.24
C SER A 88 -9.38 1.94 11.33
N SER A 89 -10.47 1.89 10.57
CA SER A 89 -10.92 3.00 9.72
C SER A 89 -11.16 4.27 10.55
N ARG A 90 -11.69 4.14 11.75
CA ARG A 90 -11.92 5.26 12.69
C ARG A 90 -10.61 5.98 13.03
N GLU A 91 -9.56 5.26 13.39
CA GLU A 91 -8.25 5.85 13.69
C GLU A 91 -7.64 6.50 12.45
N THR A 92 -7.77 5.87 11.28
CA THR A 92 -7.29 6.44 10.02
C THR A 92 -8.01 7.76 9.70
N ALA A 93 -9.33 7.84 9.91
CA ALA A 93 -10.10 9.07 9.75
C ALA A 93 -9.62 10.18 10.69
N LEU A 94 -9.41 9.86 11.98
CA LEU A 94 -8.90 10.83 12.98
C LEU A 94 -7.52 11.37 12.61
N LEU A 95 -6.64 10.55 12.05
CA LEU A 95 -5.34 11.01 11.55
C LEU A 95 -5.51 11.94 10.33
N GLY A 96 -6.45 11.64 9.45
CA GLY A 96 -6.79 12.49 8.32
C GLY A 96 -7.29 13.85 8.74
N GLU A 97 -8.26 13.90 9.67
CA GLU A 97 -8.79 15.15 10.24
C GLU A 97 -7.67 15.98 10.90
N LEU A 98 -6.76 15.31 11.62
CA LEU A 98 -5.63 15.99 12.26
C LEU A 98 -4.65 16.58 11.25
N ALA A 99 -4.37 15.83 10.17
CA ALA A 99 -3.52 16.31 9.09
C ALA A 99 -4.13 17.54 8.39
N ASP A 100 -5.44 17.48 8.08
CA ASP A 100 -6.16 18.58 7.43
C ASP A 100 -6.19 19.84 8.33
N GLN A 101 -6.49 19.69 9.62
CA GLN A 101 -6.49 20.80 10.59
C GLN A 101 -5.12 21.45 10.72
N GLY A 102 -4.06 20.66 10.69
CA GLY A 102 -2.68 21.14 10.78
C GLY A 102 -2.10 21.63 9.44
N GLY A 103 -2.82 21.48 8.32
CA GLY A 103 -2.28 21.72 6.98
C GLY A 103 -1.08 20.82 6.66
N ARG A 104 -1.10 19.57 7.17
CA ARG A 104 -0.02 18.59 6.98
C ARG A 104 -0.35 17.57 5.91
N VAL A 105 0.68 17.10 5.22
CA VAL A 105 0.58 15.99 4.28
C VAL A 105 0.61 14.68 5.07
N LEU A 106 -0.44 13.86 4.92
CA LEU A 106 -0.46 12.48 5.39
C LEU A 106 -0.69 11.54 4.21
N MET A 107 0.31 10.73 3.89
CA MET A 107 0.29 9.77 2.80
C MET A 107 0.49 8.34 3.31
N ILE A 108 -0.25 7.39 2.76
CA ILE A 108 -0.16 5.97 3.11
C ILE A 108 0.50 5.18 1.98
N ALA A 109 1.38 4.25 2.35
CA ALA A 109 2.26 3.55 1.41
C ALA A 109 1.56 2.42 0.63
N PHE A 110 0.55 2.74 -0.16
CA PHE A 110 -0.05 1.83 -1.14
C PHE A 110 0.80 1.80 -2.42
N ASN A 111 1.98 1.24 -2.34
CA ASN A 111 2.99 1.25 -3.40
C ASN A 111 2.52 0.64 -4.73
N ARG A 112 1.53 -0.29 -4.74
CA ARG A 112 0.99 -0.84 -5.98
C ARG A 112 0.38 0.22 -6.88
N ARG A 113 -0.26 1.24 -6.31
CA ARG A 113 -0.80 2.38 -7.09
C ARG A 113 0.28 3.18 -7.83
N PHE A 114 1.55 3.01 -7.47
CA PHE A 114 2.71 3.68 -8.08
C PHE A 114 3.58 2.74 -8.92
N ALA A 115 3.33 1.44 -8.88
CA ALA A 115 4.09 0.47 -9.64
C ALA A 115 3.73 0.54 -11.14
N PRO A 116 4.73 0.57 -12.07
CA PRO A 116 4.49 0.87 -13.48
C PRO A 116 3.45 0.00 -14.16
N LEU A 117 3.44 -1.32 -13.92
CA LEU A 117 2.48 -2.21 -14.57
C LEU A 117 1.04 -1.98 -14.07
N TYR A 118 0.86 -1.63 -12.80
CA TYR A 118 -0.46 -1.31 -12.25
C TYR A 118 -0.95 0.05 -12.76
N GLN A 119 -0.06 1.03 -12.92
CA GLN A 119 -0.37 2.31 -13.55
C GLN A 119 -0.77 2.11 -15.02
N GLN A 120 0.00 1.35 -15.77
CA GLN A 120 -0.31 1.04 -17.16
C GLN A 120 -1.69 0.37 -17.31
N ALA A 121 -2.04 -0.56 -16.40
CA ALA A 121 -3.37 -1.16 -16.36
C ALA A 121 -4.45 -0.11 -16.08
N LYS A 122 -4.20 0.86 -15.20
CA LYS A 122 -5.12 1.97 -14.91
C LYS A 122 -5.34 2.86 -16.12
N ASP A 123 -4.28 3.21 -16.82
CA ASP A 123 -4.33 4.07 -18.02
C ASP A 123 -5.08 3.40 -19.17
N LEU A 124 -4.94 2.08 -19.35
CA LEU A 124 -5.67 1.31 -20.33
C LEU A 124 -7.20 1.33 -20.10
N PHE A 125 -7.63 1.49 -18.85
CA PHE A 125 -9.03 1.64 -18.45
C PHE A 125 -9.45 3.10 -18.24
N ALA A 126 -8.63 4.08 -18.57
CA ALA A 126 -9.00 5.49 -18.46
C ALA A 126 -10.26 5.79 -19.31
N GLY A 127 -11.31 6.29 -18.66
CA GLY A 127 -12.62 6.55 -19.31
C GLY A 127 -13.44 5.31 -19.65
N ARG A 128 -13.03 4.11 -19.23
CA ARG A 128 -13.74 2.83 -19.42
C ARG A 128 -14.25 2.29 -18.10
N ARG A 129 -15.39 1.64 -18.14
CA ARG A 129 -15.94 0.92 -16.98
C ARG A 129 -15.21 -0.42 -16.78
N VAL A 130 -14.77 -0.69 -15.57
CA VAL A 130 -14.35 -2.01 -15.14
C VAL A 130 -15.60 -2.80 -14.74
N ALA A 131 -15.99 -3.77 -15.57
CA ALA A 131 -17.16 -4.60 -15.30
C ALA A 131 -16.88 -5.72 -14.30
N LEU A 132 -15.66 -6.30 -14.36
CA LEU A 132 -15.18 -7.32 -13.44
C LEU A 132 -13.72 -7.04 -13.09
N CYS A 133 -13.43 -7.03 -11.79
CA CYS A 133 -12.08 -6.93 -11.24
C CYS A 133 -11.81 -8.13 -10.35
N VAL A 134 -10.84 -8.98 -10.69
CA VAL A 134 -10.43 -10.15 -9.90
C VAL A 134 -9.07 -9.90 -9.30
N ALA A 135 -8.98 -9.91 -7.98
CA ALA A 135 -7.75 -9.76 -7.21
C ALA A 135 -7.42 -11.06 -6.49
N GLU A 136 -6.21 -11.55 -6.66
CA GLU A 136 -5.74 -12.82 -6.12
C GLU A 136 -4.52 -12.59 -5.24
N LYS A 137 -4.54 -13.15 -4.03
CA LYS A 137 -3.43 -13.10 -3.08
C LYS A 137 -3.27 -14.45 -2.40
N HIS A 138 -2.31 -15.22 -2.84
CA HIS A 138 -2.08 -16.58 -2.32
C HIS A 138 -0.69 -16.71 -1.71
N ARG A 139 -0.58 -17.64 -0.75
CA ARG A 139 0.65 -17.99 -0.05
C ARG A 139 0.71 -19.49 0.19
N GLU A 140 1.91 -20.03 0.32
CA GLU A 140 2.16 -21.45 0.60
C GLU A 140 2.02 -21.80 2.09
N TYR A 141 1.99 -20.81 2.97
CA TYR A 141 1.89 -21.00 4.41
C TYR A 141 1.30 -19.78 5.10
N ALA A 142 0.39 -20.05 6.05
CA ALA A 142 -0.12 -19.05 6.96
C ALA A 142 0.33 -19.33 8.38
N ALA A 143 0.86 -18.31 9.04
CA ALA A 143 0.82 -18.23 10.50
C ALA A 143 -0.65 -18.28 10.98
N ASN A 144 -0.89 -18.46 12.30
CA ASN A 144 -2.22 -18.39 12.89
C ASN A 144 -2.81 -16.98 12.71
N LEU A 145 -3.39 -16.71 11.53
CA LEU A 145 -3.97 -15.43 11.19
C LEU A 145 -5.49 -15.55 11.21
N SER A 146 -6.15 -14.57 11.81
CA SER A 146 -7.57 -14.34 11.59
C SER A 146 -7.79 -13.77 10.17
N LEU A 147 -9.05 -13.73 9.73
CA LEU A 147 -9.40 -13.06 8.47
C LEU A 147 -8.98 -11.58 8.50
N PHE A 148 -9.18 -10.89 9.64
CA PHE A 148 -8.76 -9.50 9.82
C PHE A 148 -7.23 -9.35 9.69
N ASP A 149 -6.43 -10.19 10.37
CA ASP A 149 -4.98 -10.10 10.31
C ASP A 149 -4.47 -10.32 8.88
N HIS A 150 -5.02 -11.33 8.19
CA HIS A 150 -4.65 -11.58 6.80
C HIS A 150 -5.04 -10.42 5.87
N TYR A 151 -6.25 -9.88 6.03
CA TYR A 151 -6.71 -8.79 5.17
C TYR A 151 -5.95 -7.49 5.46
N SER A 152 -5.64 -7.15 6.71
CA SER A 152 -4.90 -5.93 7.05
C SER A 152 -3.41 -6.00 6.73
N GLU A 153 -2.75 -7.13 6.97
CA GLU A 153 -1.30 -7.22 6.79
C GLU A 153 -0.87 -7.66 5.38
N GLU A 154 -1.68 -8.51 4.70
CA GLU A 154 -1.29 -9.13 3.44
C GLU A 154 -2.18 -8.70 2.26
N ALA A 155 -3.49 -8.81 2.39
CA ALA A 155 -4.41 -8.59 1.28
C ALA A 155 -4.85 -7.12 1.10
N ILE A 156 -4.55 -6.22 2.04
CA ILE A 156 -4.96 -4.81 1.98
C ILE A 156 -4.57 -4.13 0.66
N HIS A 157 -3.44 -4.48 0.07
CA HIS A 157 -3.06 -3.96 -1.24
C HIS A 157 -4.02 -4.39 -2.36
N MET A 158 -4.55 -5.62 -2.30
CA MET A 158 -5.52 -6.11 -3.27
C MET A 158 -6.90 -5.46 -3.04
N ILE A 159 -7.27 -5.24 -1.79
CA ILE A 159 -8.49 -4.50 -1.42
C ILE A 159 -8.40 -3.05 -1.91
N ASP A 160 -7.26 -2.41 -1.73
CA ASP A 160 -6.97 -1.08 -2.25
C ASP A 160 -7.06 -1.02 -3.79
N LEU A 161 -6.48 -1.99 -4.49
CA LEU A 161 -6.54 -2.08 -5.94
C LEU A 161 -7.96 -2.37 -6.46
N LEU A 162 -8.74 -3.23 -5.79
CA LEU A 162 -10.15 -3.45 -6.13
C LEU A 162 -10.92 -2.13 -6.14
N ARG A 163 -10.76 -1.32 -5.08
CA ARG A 163 -11.39 -0.01 -4.97
C ARG A 163 -10.83 0.97 -6.00
N TRP A 164 -9.52 0.99 -6.21
CA TRP A 164 -8.87 1.91 -7.16
C TRP A 164 -9.29 1.68 -8.62
N TYR A 165 -9.51 0.42 -9.01
CA TYR A 165 -9.95 0.08 -10.37
C TYR A 165 -11.47 0.08 -10.51
N GLY A 166 -12.19 -0.51 -9.55
CA GLY A 166 -13.64 -0.73 -9.63
C GLY A 166 -14.49 0.42 -9.09
N GLY A 167 -13.93 1.28 -8.23
CA GLY A 167 -14.67 2.33 -7.55
C GLY A 167 -15.13 1.94 -6.14
N GLU A 168 -16.06 2.73 -5.58
CA GLU A 168 -16.55 2.53 -4.22
C GLU A 168 -17.51 1.32 -4.14
N ALA A 169 -17.48 0.63 -3.02
CA ALA A 169 -18.29 -0.56 -2.77
C ALA A 169 -19.72 -0.19 -2.35
N ARG A 170 -20.73 -0.77 -3.00
CA ARG A 170 -22.14 -0.68 -2.63
C ARG A 170 -22.59 -1.85 -1.76
N ALA A 171 -22.07 -3.03 -2.01
CA ALA A 171 -22.40 -4.24 -1.25
C ALA A 171 -21.20 -5.21 -1.24
N VAL A 172 -21.09 -5.97 -0.16
CA VAL A 172 -20.02 -6.95 0.02
C VAL A 172 -20.57 -8.27 0.57
N SER A 173 -19.87 -9.37 0.27
CA SER A 173 -20.03 -10.64 0.96
C SER A 173 -18.71 -11.39 1.00
N THR A 174 -18.49 -12.19 2.04
CA THR A 174 -17.25 -12.95 2.21
C THR A 174 -17.58 -14.39 2.66
N ARG A 175 -16.80 -15.33 2.19
CA ARG A 175 -16.74 -16.71 2.72
C ARG A 175 -15.31 -17.01 3.07
N SER A 176 -15.11 -17.50 4.30
CA SER A 176 -13.81 -17.94 4.79
C SER A 176 -13.86 -19.39 5.25
N LEU A 177 -12.77 -20.11 5.06
CA LEU A 177 -12.58 -21.45 5.55
C LEU A 177 -11.54 -21.42 6.67
N MET A 178 -11.91 -22.08 7.76
CA MET A 178 -11.03 -22.26 8.92
C MET A 178 -10.75 -23.75 9.11
N ARG A 179 -9.49 -24.12 9.30
CA ARG A 179 -9.07 -25.47 9.68
C ARG A 179 -8.25 -25.38 10.97
N GLU A 180 -8.60 -26.15 11.96
CA GLU A 180 -7.93 -26.15 13.27
C GLU A 180 -7.79 -24.73 13.88
N GLY A 181 -8.80 -23.89 13.69
CA GLY A 181 -8.81 -22.50 14.18
C GLY A 181 -7.96 -21.52 13.36
N LYS A 182 -7.43 -21.93 12.21
CA LYS A 182 -6.60 -21.11 11.31
C LYS A 182 -7.34 -20.81 10.03
N LEU A 183 -7.21 -19.59 9.53
CA LEU A 183 -7.68 -19.24 8.20
C LEU A 183 -6.86 -20.02 7.15
N THR A 184 -7.55 -20.72 6.23
CA THR A 184 -6.93 -21.38 5.08
C THR A 184 -7.26 -20.69 3.77
N ASP A 185 -8.51 -20.29 3.60
CA ASP A 185 -8.98 -19.68 2.36
C ASP A 185 -10.03 -18.60 2.65
N ALA A 186 -10.12 -17.61 1.77
CA ALA A 186 -11.19 -16.63 1.78
C ALA A 186 -11.52 -16.17 0.36
N VAL A 187 -12.82 -15.96 0.11
CA VAL A 187 -13.33 -15.34 -1.10
C VAL A 187 -14.26 -14.21 -0.72
N SER A 188 -13.98 -13.02 -1.21
CA SER A 188 -14.85 -11.86 -1.02
C SER A 188 -15.40 -11.36 -2.35
N LEU A 189 -16.67 -10.97 -2.35
CA LEU A 189 -17.34 -10.32 -3.46
C LEU A 189 -17.65 -8.88 -3.10
N VAL A 190 -17.44 -7.99 -4.04
CA VAL A 190 -17.74 -6.55 -3.93
C VAL A 190 -18.62 -6.16 -5.13
N THR A 191 -19.77 -5.55 -4.89
CA THR A 191 -20.53 -4.86 -5.94
C THR A 191 -20.17 -3.39 -5.87
N PHE A 192 -19.66 -2.82 -6.94
CA PHE A 192 -19.29 -1.41 -7.01
C PHE A 192 -20.48 -0.51 -7.33
N GLU A 193 -20.42 0.75 -6.94
CA GLU A 193 -21.45 1.75 -7.29
C GLU A 193 -21.61 1.93 -8.80
N GLY A 194 -20.54 1.75 -9.58
CA GLY A 194 -20.51 1.80 -11.05
C GLY A 194 -20.96 0.51 -11.76
N ASP A 195 -21.77 -0.34 -11.11
CA ASP A 195 -22.31 -1.60 -11.65
C ASP A 195 -21.24 -2.62 -12.10
N GLY A 196 -20.07 -2.58 -11.50
CA GLY A 196 -19.01 -3.59 -11.65
C GLY A 196 -19.00 -4.58 -10.47
N ILE A 197 -18.29 -5.68 -10.66
CA ILE A 197 -18.09 -6.72 -9.64
C ILE A 197 -16.60 -6.83 -9.35
N GLY A 198 -16.24 -6.84 -8.06
CA GLY A 198 -14.93 -7.17 -7.55
C GLY A 198 -14.92 -8.55 -6.91
N VAL A 199 -13.85 -9.30 -7.12
CA VAL A 199 -13.60 -10.60 -6.48
C VAL A 199 -12.22 -10.55 -5.85
N LEU A 200 -12.14 -10.83 -4.55
CA LEU A 200 -10.86 -11.07 -3.88
C LEU A 200 -10.77 -12.54 -3.51
N THR A 201 -9.71 -13.20 -3.92
CA THR A 201 -9.41 -14.57 -3.49
C THR A 201 -8.10 -14.62 -2.73
N ALA A 202 -8.12 -15.32 -1.60
CA ALA A 202 -6.95 -15.57 -0.78
C ALA A 202 -6.89 -17.06 -0.43
N SER A 203 -5.75 -17.70 -0.70
CA SER A 203 -5.45 -19.05 -0.22
C SER A 203 -4.12 -19.01 0.51
N LEU A 204 -4.11 -19.56 1.71
CA LEU A 204 -2.93 -19.70 2.56
C LEU A 204 -2.38 -21.14 2.49
N GLU A 205 -2.99 -22.00 1.67
CA GLU A 205 -2.54 -23.35 1.32
C GLU A 205 -2.08 -23.41 -0.16
N GLY A 206 -1.82 -22.26 -0.79
CA GLY A 206 -1.35 -22.20 -2.18
C GLY A 206 0.06 -22.75 -2.35
N GLY A 207 0.44 -23.06 -3.59
CA GLY A 207 1.78 -23.62 -3.93
C GLY A 207 2.94 -22.61 -3.86
N GLY A 208 2.68 -21.36 -3.51
CA GLY A 208 3.68 -20.30 -3.41
C GLY A 208 3.07 -18.89 -3.32
N TRP A 209 3.93 -17.89 -3.24
CA TRP A 209 3.49 -16.49 -3.28
C TRP A 209 2.95 -16.14 -4.67
N MET A 210 1.69 -15.74 -4.74
CA MET A 210 1.04 -15.24 -5.93
C MET A 210 0.26 -13.95 -5.63
N GLU A 211 0.38 -13.00 -6.52
CA GLU A 211 -0.37 -11.74 -6.51
C GLU A 211 -0.74 -11.41 -7.95
N ARG A 212 -2.03 -11.29 -8.23
CA ARG A 212 -2.54 -11.00 -9.58
C ARG A 212 -3.75 -10.11 -9.49
N ILE A 213 -3.91 -9.23 -10.48
CA ILE A 213 -5.17 -8.53 -10.72
C ILE A 213 -5.56 -8.66 -12.17
N THR A 214 -6.85 -8.95 -12.41
CA THR A 214 -7.41 -9.07 -13.75
C THR A 214 -8.61 -8.14 -13.86
N LEU A 215 -8.60 -7.31 -14.89
CA LEU A 215 -9.64 -6.33 -15.17
C LEU A 215 -10.33 -6.70 -16.49
N HIS A 216 -11.65 -6.65 -16.50
CA HIS A 216 -12.46 -6.87 -17.70
C HIS A 216 -13.49 -5.76 -17.87
N GLY A 217 -13.66 -5.24 -19.07
CA GLY A 217 -14.69 -4.25 -19.38
C GLY A 217 -14.57 -3.75 -20.82
N GLU A 218 -15.69 -3.48 -21.45
CA GLU A 218 -15.79 -2.82 -22.77
C GLU A 218 -14.87 -3.42 -23.84
N GLY A 219 -14.82 -4.75 -23.94
CA GLY A 219 -14.02 -5.46 -24.94
C GLY A 219 -12.51 -5.50 -24.65
N LEU A 220 -12.11 -5.08 -23.47
CA LEU A 220 -10.73 -5.09 -23.00
C LEU A 220 -10.57 -6.01 -21.78
N SER A 221 -9.53 -6.82 -21.78
CA SER A 221 -9.06 -7.53 -20.57
C SER A 221 -7.60 -7.19 -20.32
N VAL A 222 -7.28 -6.87 -19.07
CA VAL A 222 -5.91 -6.58 -18.65
C VAL A 222 -5.59 -7.41 -17.40
N GLN A 223 -4.52 -8.17 -17.45
CA GLN A 223 -4.02 -8.95 -16.32
C GLN A 223 -2.64 -8.42 -15.91
N VAL A 224 -2.46 -8.14 -14.63
CA VAL A 224 -1.17 -7.82 -14.04
C VAL A 224 -0.76 -8.96 -13.12
N ASP A 225 0.33 -9.65 -13.45
CA ASP A 225 0.92 -10.69 -12.62
C ASP A 225 2.01 -10.06 -11.74
N ALA A 226 1.59 -9.60 -10.58
CA ALA A 226 2.42 -8.87 -9.61
C ALA A 226 3.21 -7.72 -10.27
N PHE A 227 4.55 -7.80 -10.19
CA PHE A 227 5.47 -6.80 -10.75
C PHE A 227 6.25 -7.35 -11.95
N ARG A 228 5.77 -8.42 -12.59
CA ARG A 228 6.49 -9.20 -13.59
C ARG A 228 5.99 -9.00 -15.00
N GLU A 229 4.66 -9.02 -15.17
CA GLU A 229 4.05 -9.08 -16.47
C GLU A 229 2.70 -8.35 -16.48
N LEU A 230 2.40 -7.68 -17.58
CA LEU A 230 1.09 -7.17 -17.93
C LEU A 230 0.68 -7.79 -19.24
N ARG A 231 -0.52 -8.40 -19.29
CA ARG A 231 -1.13 -8.98 -20.47
C ARG A 231 -2.38 -8.23 -20.86
N VAL A 232 -2.50 -7.88 -22.12
CA VAL A 232 -3.65 -7.14 -22.69
C VAL A 232 -4.30 -7.98 -23.77
N LEU A 233 -5.61 -8.21 -23.65
CA LEU A 233 -6.42 -8.93 -24.62
C LEU A 233 -7.46 -7.99 -25.23
N ARG A 234 -7.50 -7.88 -26.56
CA ARG A 234 -8.52 -7.14 -27.32
C ARG A 234 -8.95 -7.96 -28.53
N GLY A 235 -10.13 -8.54 -28.49
CA GLY A 235 -10.60 -9.43 -29.55
C GLY A 235 -9.65 -10.61 -29.78
N LYS A 236 -8.91 -10.59 -30.89
CA LYS A 236 -7.90 -11.62 -31.22
C LYS A 236 -6.47 -11.18 -30.87
N GLU A 237 -6.27 -9.95 -30.42
CA GLU A 237 -4.95 -9.45 -30.04
C GLU A 237 -4.62 -9.89 -28.62
N ASP A 238 -3.42 -10.40 -28.41
CA ASP A 238 -2.86 -10.85 -27.14
C ASP A 238 -1.45 -10.29 -27.03
N GLN A 239 -1.29 -9.24 -26.20
CA GLN A 239 -0.02 -8.56 -26.00
C GLN A 239 0.47 -8.78 -24.57
N VAL A 240 1.74 -9.11 -24.45
CA VAL A 240 2.41 -9.27 -23.16
C VAL A 240 3.56 -8.29 -23.07
N SER A 241 3.62 -7.53 -21.98
CA SER A 241 4.69 -6.60 -21.67
C SER A 241 5.15 -6.74 -20.21
N GLY A 242 6.23 -6.07 -19.84
CA GLY A 242 6.76 -6.13 -18.48
C GLY A 242 7.92 -7.10 -18.28
N ARG A 243 8.07 -8.12 -19.12
CA ARG A 243 9.25 -9.01 -19.08
C ARG A 243 10.54 -8.24 -19.31
N GLU A 244 10.48 -7.18 -20.10
CA GLU A 244 11.58 -6.25 -20.39
C GLU A 244 11.96 -5.40 -19.18
N MET A 245 11.03 -5.21 -18.20
CA MET A 245 11.33 -4.54 -16.94
C MET A 245 12.29 -5.36 -16.04
N ALA A 246 12.54 -6.61 -16.36
CA ALA A 246 13.61 -7.43 -15.76
C ALA A 246 14.99 -7.10 -16.35
N ALA A 247 15.11 -6.12 -17.26
CA ALA A 247 16.40 -5.63 -17.72
C ALA A 247 17.23 -5.09 -16.55
N ASP A 248 18.52 -5.33 -16.58
CA ASP A 248 19.49 -5.16 -15.48
C ASP A 248 19.58 -3.75 -14.88
N TRP A 249 18.91 -2.76 -15.49
CA TRP A 249 18.97 -1.35 -15.10
C TRP A 249 17.85 -0.90 -14.13
N LEU A 250 16.74 -1.64 -14.02
CA LEU A 250 15.61 -1.26 -13.18
C LEU A 250 15.74 -1.85 -11.77
N THR A 251 15.68 -0.98 -10.79
CA THR A 251 15.73 -1.38 -9.39
C THR A 251 14.44 -2.08 -8.97
N SER A 252 14.52 -2.96 -7.98
CA SER A 252 13.32 -3.56 -7.40
C SER A 252 12.42 -2.50 -6.73
N GLN A 253 12.97 -1.39 -6.30
CA GLN A 253 12.25 -0.25 -5.74
C GLN A 253 11.40 0.44 -6.80
N TYR A 254 11.96 0.66 -7.99
CA TYR A 254 11.23 1.21 -9.14
C TYR A 254 10.11 0.27 -9.60
N ILE A 255 10.44 -1.01 -9.86
CA ILE A 255 9.46 -2.00 -10.35
C ILE A 255 8.28 -2.16 -9.39
N ARG A 256 8.54 -2.06 -8.07
CA ARG A 256 7.51 -2.18 -7.03
C ARG A 256 6.83 -0.86 -6.67
N GLY A 257 7.17 0.23 -7.32
CA GLY A 257 6.54 1.54 -7.12
C GLY A 257 6.98 2.29 -5.87
N PHE A 258 8.03 1.86 -5.17
CA PHE A 258 8.51 2.57 -3.98
C PHE A 258 9.24 3.86 -4.33
N GLU A 259 9.99 3.89 -5.43
CA GLU A 259 10.68 5.07 -5.89
C GLU A 259 9.68 6.16 -6.27
N GLN A 260 8.68 5.83 -7.08
CA GLN A 260 7.62 6.75 -7.49
C GLN A 260 6.76 7.22 -6.31
N LEU A 261 6.45 6.32 -5.36
CA LEU A 261 5.70 6.63 -4.15
C LEU A 261 6.44 7.64 -3.27
N ILE A 262 7.73 7.43 -3.04
CA ILE A 262 8.56 8.32 -2.22
C ILE A 262 8.74 9.68 -2.90
N THR A 263 9.03 9.70 -4.21
CA THR A 263 9.13 10.93 -4.99
C THR A 263 7.81 11.72 -4.93
N HIS A 264 6.67 11.04 -5.14
CA HIS A 264 5.36 11.69 -5.03
C HIS A 264 5.10 12.26 -3.64
N PHE A 265 5.50 11.58 -2.57
CA PHE A 265 5.40 12.12 -1.21
C PHE A 265 6.22 13.39 -1.05
N VAL A 266 7.47 13.40 -1.53
CA VAL A 266 8.34 14.58 -1.49
C VAL A 266 7.73 15.75 -2.26
N ASP A 267 7.20 15.49 -3.47
CA ASP A 267 6.50 16.50 -4.27
C ASP A 267 5.28 17.07 -3.53
N CYS A 268 4.47 16.19 -2.89
CA CYS A 268 3.33 16.63 -2.09
C CYS A 268 3.75 17.51 -0.91
N VAL A 269 4.84 17.18 -0.23
CA VAL A 269 5.38 18.02 0.87
C VAL A 269 5.86 19.37 0.37
N GLN A 270 6.61 19.41 -0.72
CA GLN A 270 7.20 20.63 -1.28
C GLN A 270 6.14 21.56 -1.86
N GLN A 271 5.15 21.01 -2.56
CA GLN A 271 4.14 21.76 -3.33
C GLN A 271 2.78 21.87 -2.60
N ARG A 272 2.66 21.27 -1.41
CA ARG A 272 1.39 21.20 -0.65
C ARG A 272 0.25 20.58 -1.43
N LEU A 273 0.54 19.49 -2.16
CA LEU A 273 -0.45 18.73 -2.92
C LEU A 273 -1.12 17.66 -2.05
N THR A 274 -2.34 17.29 -2.42
CA THR A 274 -3.01 16.12 -1.82
C THR A 274 -2.42 14.84 -2.41
N PRO A 275 -1.92 13.90 -1.58
CA PRO A 275 -1.36 12.65 -2.08
C PRO A 275 -2.41 11.76 -2.76
N HIS A 276 -2.01 11.02 -3.79
CA HIS A 276 -2.87 10.02 -4.44
C HIS A 276 -3.33 8.90 -3.49
N THR A 277 -2.56 8.63 -2.45
CA THR A 277 -2.89 7.69 -1.37
C THR A 277 -3.01 8.44 -0.04
N SER A 278 -3.87 9.46 -0.03
CA SER A 278 -4.16 10.29 1.14
C SER A 278 -4.82 9.48 2.27
N ALA A 279 -4.94 10.10 3.44
CA ALA A 279 -5.66 9.52 4.58
C ALA A 279 -7.12 9.18 4.23
N LEU A 280 -7.80 10.00 3.41
CA LEU A 280 -9.16 9.70 2.94
C LEU A 280 -9.22 8.44 2.08
N GLU A 281 -8.27 8.28 1.16
CA GLU A 281 -8.17 7.08 0.33
C GLU A 281 -7.89 5.83 1.17
N ALA A 282 -7.00 5.94 2.16
CA ALA A 282 -6.69 4.86 3.08
C ALA A 282 -7.87 4.53 4.00
N PHE A 283 -8.59 5.54 4.50
CA PHE A 283 -9.82 5.36 5.28
C PHE A 283 -10.84 4.52 4.50
N ARG A 284 -11.11 4.87 3.25
CA ARG A 284 -12.07 4.14 2.40
C ARG A 284 -11.63 2.70 2.13
N THR A 285 -10.33 2.47 1.92
CA THR A 285 -9.76 1.12 1.77
C THR A 285 -9.90 0.32 3.07
N GLN A 286 -9.60 0.93 4.22
CA GLN A 286 -9.74 0.30 5.53
C GLN A 286 -11.20 0.00 5.87
N LEU A 287 -12.13 0.90 5.54
CA LEU A 287 -13.55 0.70 5.73
C LEU A 287 -14.07 -0.49 4.91
N LEU A 288 -13.67 -0.58 3.63
CA LEU A 288 -13.98 -1.75 2.79
C LEU A 288 -13.43 -3.04 3.40
N LEU A 289 -12.19 -3.02 3.89
CA LEU A 289 -11.59 -4.17 4.57
C LEU A 289 -12.43 -4.62 5.77
N GLU A 290 -12.84 -3.69 6.64
CA GLU A 290 -13.67 -3.97 7.82
C GLU A 290 -15.04 -4.55 7.42
N GLN A 291 -15.66 -4.01 6.37
CA GLN A 291 -16.92 -4.55 5.84
C GLN A 291 -16.76 -5.99 5.31
N LEU A 292 -15.68 -6.27 4.58
CA LEU A 292 -15.38 -7.61 4.08
C LEU A 292 -15.16 -8.62 5.22
N VAL A 293 -14.44 -8.21 6.26
CA VAL A 293 -14.23 -9.05 7.46
C VAL A 293 -15.54 -9.30 8.20
N ALA A 294 -16.34 -8.26 8.41
CA ALA A 294 -17.63 -8.39 9.09
C ALA A 294 -18.63 -9.27 8.31
N ALA A 295 -18.56 -9.28 6.97
CA ALA A 295 -19.38 -10.14 6.11
C ALA A 295 -18.90 -11.59 6.05
N GLY A 296 -17.75 -11.91 6.62
CA GLY A 296 -17.13 -13.24 6.60
C GLY A 296 -17.32 -14.06 7.88
N VAL A 297 -18.10 -13.56 8.83
CA VAL A 297 -18.39 -14.19 10.13
C VAL A 297 -19.66 -15.02 10.06
#